data_5bdcf3252a336670bf38051b144dd560
#
_entry.id   5bdcf3252a336670bf38051b144dd560
#
_cell.length_a   1.000
_cell.length_b   1.000
_cell.length_c   1.000
_cell.angle_alpha   90.00
_cell.angle_beta   90.00
_cell.angle_gamma   90.00
#
_symmetry.space_group_name_H-M   'P 1'
#
loop_
_entity.id
_entity.type
_entity.pdbx_description
1 polymer ?
#
loop_
_entity_poly.entity_id
_entity_poly.type
_entity_poly.pdbx_seq_one_letter_code
_entity_poly.pdbx_strand_id
1 'polypeptide(L)'
;MLIRTLCTILIHELLLSNRFTNIEYLLSVAVLGTVFKLYSWSHSYIILSKGDNKKFFWSEFVAVLVSFVLSIVGYSKYGLNGLGYGYTIGFIYYAIQTQLLCTYWYKINIKKNTLFIFLIGVLIILFTHLSTYHLNNITLKIVSLLISLIFGLLLLKKMQISFDLKRLWKKR
;
A
#
# COMPACT_ATOMS: atom_id res chain seq x y z
N MET A 1 0.25 6.96 -5.38
CA MET A 1 -0.76 7.99 -5.14
C MET A 1 -0.96 8.88 -6.37
N LEU A 2 0.08 9.44 -6.95
CA LEU A 2 0.06 10.10 -8.28
C LEU A 2 -0.59 9.24 -9.36
N ILE A 3 -0.28 7.95 -9.40
CA ILE A 3 -0.87 7.01 -10.36
C ILE A 3 -2.38 6.88 -10.18
N ARG A 4 -2.90 6.88 -8.95
CA ARG A 4 -4.35 6.81 -8.70
C ARG A 4 -5.06 8.06 -9.19
N THR A 5 -4.58 9.25 -8.83
CA THR A 5 -5.21 10.51 -9.24
C THR A 5 -5.03 10.80 -10.72
N LEU A 6 -3.88 10.44 -11.31
CA LEU A 6 -3.71 10.46 -12.75
C LEU A 6 -4.63 9.43 -13.45
N CYS A 7 -4.74 8.20 -12.93
CA CYS A 7 -5.72 7.24 -13.42
C CYS A 7 -7.15 7.74 -13.25
N THR A 8 -7.51 8.34 -12.12
CA THR A 8 -8.86 8.87 -11.91
C THR A 8 -9.14 10.01 -12.87
N ILE A 9 -8.21 10.95 -13.07
CA ILE A 9 -8.38 12.07 -14.00
C ILE A 9 -8.34 11.59 -15.46
N LEU A 10 -7.37 10.75 -15.84
CA LEU A 10 -7.24 10.21 -17.21
C LEU A 10 -8.38 9.26 -17.57
N ILE A 11 -8.78 8.39 -16.64
CA ILE A 11 -9.87 7.45 -16.88
C ILE A 11 -11.20 8.18 -16.85
N HIS A 12 -11.40 9.14 -15.95
CA HIS A 12 -12.65 9.89 -15.85
C HIS A 12 -12.85 10.84 -17.03
N GLU A 13 -11.83 11.51 -17.51
CA GLU A 13 -11.94 12.49 -18.60
C GLU A 13 -11.78 11.88 -20.01
N LEU A 14 -11.01 10.80 -20.17
CA LEU A 14 -10.63 10.23 -21.48
C LEU A 14 -11.40 8.97 -21.88
N LEU A 15 -11.93 8.19 -20.96
CA LEU A 15 -12.49 6.85 -21.25
C LEU A 15 -13.96 6.67 -20.83
N LEU A 16 -14.66 7.72 -20.39
CA LEU A 16 -15.85 7.50 -19.64
C LEU A 16 -17.18 7.39 -20.31
N SER A 17 -17.57 6.19 -20.31
CA SER A 17 -18.94 5.74 -20.14
C SER A 17 -19.22 5.50 -18.63
N ASN A 18 -20.42 5.79 -18.14
CA ASN A 18 -20.93 5.53 -16.77
C ASN A 18 -20.75 4.07 -16.27
N ARG A 19 -20.24 3.18 -17.12
CA ARG A 19 -19.94 1.77 -16.79
C ARG A 19 -18.68 1.58 -15.95
N PHE A 20 -17.78 2.58 -15.86
CA PHE A 20 -16.50 2.46 -15.20
C PHE A 20 -16.43 2.98 -13.77
N THR A 21 -17.53 3.53 -13.22
CA THR A 21 -17.59 4.03 -11.83
C THR A 21 -17.27 2.95 -10.79
N ASN A 22 -17.71 1.71 -11.04
CA ASN A 22 -17.43 0.58 -10.15
C ASN A 22 -15.94 0.19 -10.14
N ILE A 23 -15.22 0.41 -11.24
CA ILE A 23 -13.78 0.16 -11.34
C ILE A 23 -12.99 1.21 -10.57
N GLU A 24 -13.45 2.46 -10.58
CA GLU A 24 -12.81 3.54 -9.79
C GLU A 24 -12.81 3.22 -8.30
N TYR A 25 -13.95 2.73 -7.79
CA TYR A 25 -14.07 2.32 -6.40
C TYR A 25 -13.13 1.15 -6.07
N LEU A 26 -13.13 0.10 -6.90
CA LEU A 26 -12.22 -1.05 -6.75
C LEU A 26 -10.76 -0.59 -6.71
N LEU A 27 -10.33 0.25 -7.66
CA LEU A 27 -8.97 0.76 -7.71
C LEU A 27 -8.61 1.56 -6.46
N SER A 28 -9.53 2.37 -5.97
CA SER A 28 -9.31 3.19 -4.79
C SER A 28 -9.07 2.35 -3.53
N VAL A 29 -9.81 1.26 -3.37
CA VAL A 29 -9.63 0.31 -2.25
C VAL A 29 -8.36 -0.52 -2.45
N ALA A 30 -8.06 -0.95 -3.68
CA ALA A 30 -6.86 -1.72 -3.98
C ALA A 30 -5.56 -0.95 -3.71
N VAL A 31 -5.55 0.39 -3.90
CA VAL A 31 -4.40 1.24 -3.55
C VAL A 31 -4.10 1.19 -2.04
N LEU A 32 -5.12 1.12 -1.18
CA LEU A 32 -4.92 0.89 0.26
C LEU A 32 -4.21 -0.45 0.50
N GLY A 33 -4.65 -1.51 -0.16
CA GLY A 33 -4.01 -2.83 -0.08
C GLY A 33 -2.55 -2.81 -0.51
N THR A 34 -2.21 -2.02 -1.54
CA THR A 34 -0.85 -1.91 -2.07
C THR A 34 0.14 -1.37 -1.03
N VAL A 35 -0.28 -0.48 -0.13
CA VAL A 35 0.59 0.03 0.96
C VAL A 35 0.96 -1.08 1.93
N PHE A 36 -0.01 -1.90 2.31
CA PHE A 36 0.25 -3.06 3.17
C PHE A 36 1.12 -4.10 2.46
N LYS A 37 0.95 -4.27 1.15
CA LYS A 37 1.81 -5.11 0.32
C LYS A 37 3.27 -4.64 0.34
N LEU A 38 3.53 -3.35 0.15
CA LEU A 38 4.87 -2.78 0.19
C LEU A 38 5.53 -2.95 1.56
N TYR A 39 4.74 -2.76 2.63
CA TYR A 39 5.18 -3.02 4.00
C TYR A 39 5.58 -4.50 4.20
N SER A 40 4.75 -5.43 3.74
CA SER A 40 5.01 -6.86 3.82
C SER A 40 6.27 -7.26 3.06
N TRP A 41 6.46 -6.74 1.87
CA TRP A 41 7.65 -7.03 1.05
C TRP A 41 8.94 -6.63 1.74
N SER A 42 8.95 -5.48 2.45
CA SER A 42 10.16 -5.07 3.19
C SER A 42 10.57 -6.11 4.25
N HIS A 43 9.60 -6.79 4.88
CA HIS A 43 9.84 -7.86 5.85
C HIS A 43 10.19 -9.19 5.19
N SER A 44 9.53 -9.53 4.09
CA SER A 44 9.82 -10.73 3.31
C SER A 44 11.26 -10.73 2.79
N TYR A 45 11.77 -9.58 2.34
CA TYR A 45 13.17 -9.45 1.93
C TYR A 45 14.17 -9.65 3.09
N ILE A 46 13.78 -9.34 4.34
CA ILE A 46 14.62 -9.66 5.50
C ILE A 46 14.74 -11.17 5.67
N ILE A 47 13.63 -11.92 5.52
CA ILE A 47 13.63 -13.38 5.58
C ILE A 47 14.54 -13.97 4.49
N LEU A 48 14.40 -13.46 3.27
CA LEU A 48 15.20 -13.88 2.12
C LEU A 48 16.70 -13.59 2.33
N SER A 49 17.06 -12.42 2.86
CA SER A 49 18.44 -12.03 3.13
C SER A 49 19.12 -12.88 4.21
N LYS A 50 18.35 -13.56 5.05
CA LYS A 50 18.85 -14.55 6.03
C LYS A 50 19.09 -15.94 5.43
N GLY A 51 18.82 -16.14 4.13
CA GLY A 51 19.02 -17.42 3.44
C GLY A 51 17.89 -18.44 3.69
N ASP A 52 16.83 -18.07 4.40
CA ASP A 52 15.72 -18.97 4.74
C ASP A 52 14.68 -19.07 3.59
N ASN A 53 15.13 -19.53 2.42
CA ASN A 53 14.30 -19.61 1.22
C ASN A 53 13.03 -20.45 1.41
N LYS A 54 13.07 -21.51 2.22
CA LYS A 54 11.89 -22.34 2.52
C LYS A 54 10.84 -21.55 3.27
N LYS A 55 11.23 -20.80 4.31
CA LYS A 55 10.31 -19.99 5.11
C LYS A 55 9.74 -18.84 4.28
N PHE A 56 10.57 -18.21 3.45
CA PHE A 56 10.13 -17.20 2.51
C PHE A 56 9.06 -17.76 1.57
N PHE A 57 9.34 -18.88 0.90
CA PHE A 57 8.40 -19.51 -0.03
C PHE A 57 7.05 -19.85 0.62
N TRP A 58 7.08 -20.51 1.78
CA TRP A 58 5.84 -20.85 2.48
C TRP A 58 5.07 -19.64 2.97
N SER A 59 5.75 -18.59 3.42
CA SER A 59 5.11 -17.33 3.82
C SER A 59 4.39 -16.67 2.65
N GLU A 60 5.05 -16.56 1.49
CA GLU A 60 4.46 -16.02 0.26
C GLU A 60 3.30 -16.88 -0.22
N PHE A 61 3.48 -18.20 -0.26
CA PHE A 61 2.44 -19.12 -0.70
C PHE A 61 1.15 -18.99 0.14
N VAL A 62 1.28 -19.00 1.46
CA VAL A 62 0.13 -18.83 2.37
C VAL A 62 -0.52 -17.46 2.18
N ALA A 63 0.25 -16.39 2.05
CA ALA A 63 -0.27 -15.04 1.86
C ALA A 63 -1.07 -14.92 0.54
N VAL A 64 -0.54 -15.47 -0.56
CA VAL A 64 -1.22 -15.49 -1.86
C VAL A 64 -2.51 -16.30 -1.78
N LEU A 65 -2.47 -17.48 -1.15
CA LEU A 65 -3.63 -18.35 -1.01
C LEU A 65 -4.74 -17.68 -0.20
N VAL A 66 -4.41 -17.07 0.94
CA VAL A 66 -5.36 -16.33 1.78
C VAL A 66 -5.96 -15.15 1.00
N SER A 67 -5.13 -14.37 0.31
CA SER A 67 -5.60 -13.24 -0.50
C SER A 67 -6.52 -13.68 -1.62
N PHE A 68 -6.23 -14.81 -2.26
CA PHE A 68 -7.06 -15.40 -3.32
C PHE A 68 -8.44 -15.83 -2.76
N VAL A 69 -8.45 -16.57 -1.66
CA VAL A 69 -9.71 -17.00 -1.01
C VAL A 69 -10.55 -15.80 -0.58
N LEU A 70 -9.94 -14.80 0.06
CA LEU A 70 -10.63 -13.58 0.47
C LEU A 70 -11.19 -12.79 -0.70
N SER A 71 -10.48 -12.77 -1.83
CA SER A 71 -10.94 -12.10 -3.05
C SER A 71 -12.15 -12.83 -3.66
N ILE A 72 -12.16 -14.18 -3.68
CA ILE A 72 -13.31 -14.97 -4.16
C ILE A 72 -14.50 -14.75 -3.25
N VAL A 73 -14.34 -14.86 -1.93
CA VAL A 73 -15.42 -14.64 -0.96
C VAL A 73 -15.95 -13.22 -1.03
N GLY A 74 -15.07 -12.23 -1.17
CA GLY A 74 -15.45 -10.84 -1.35
C GLY A 74 -16.28 -10.65 -2.63
N TYR A 75 -15.80 -11.19 -3.74
CA TYR A 75 -16.48 -11.09 -5.02
C TYR A 75 -17.87 -11.77 -4.99
N SER A 76 -18.00 -12.93 -4.38
CA SER A 76 -19.28 -13.65 -4.28
C SER A 76 -20.34 -12.90 -3.47
N LYS A 77 -19.93 -12.09 -2.48
CA LYS A 77 -20.88 -11.35 -1.62
C LYS A 77 -21.18 -9.93 -2.12
N TYR A 78 -20.20 -9.24 -2.65
CA TYR A 78 -20.27 -7.81 -2.96
C TYR A 78 -19.88 -7.48 -4.41
N GLY A 79 -19.74 -8.50 -5.27
CA GLY A 79 -19.32 -8.31 -6.66
C GLY A 79 -17.93 -7.66 -6.78
N LEU A 80 -17.81 -6.75 -7.74
CA LEU A 80 -16.52 -6.09 -8.06
C LEU A 80 -15.94 -5.32 -6.85
N ASN A 81 -16.77 -4.66 -6.06
CA ASN A 81 -16.34 -3.93 -4.86
C ASN A 81 -15.77 -4.88 -3.80
N GLY A 82 -16.36 -6.06 -3.66
CA GLY A 82 -15.90 -7.10 -2.75
C GLY A 82 -14.52 -7.65 -3.10
N LEU A 83 -14.17 -7.67 -4.39
CA LEU A 83 -12.83 -8.05 -4.84
C LEU A 83 -11.77 -7.07 -4.31
N GLY A 84 -12.04 -5.77 -4.33
CA GLY A 84 -11.16 -4.75 -3.75
C GLY A 84 -10.98 -4.91 -2.24
N TYR A 85 -12.05 -5.19 -1.51
CA TYR A 85 -11.97 -5.48 -0.07
C TYR A 85 -11.19 -6.74 0.22
N GLY A 86 -11.47 -7.84 -0.50
CA GLY A 86 -10.74 -9.10 -0.35
C GLY A 86 -9.24 -8.95 -0.55
N TYR A 87 -8.85 -8.22 -1.60
CA TYR A 87 -7.47 -7.86 -1.88
C TYR A 87 -6.82 -7.08 -0.72
N THR A 88 -7.48 -6.04 -0.24
CA THR A 88 -6.94 -5.18 0.83
C THR A 88 -6.80 -5.94 2.14
N ILE A 89 -7.83 -6.71 2.54
CA ILE A 89 -7.80 -7.53 3.75
C ILE A 89 -6.70 -8.61 3.65
N GLY A 90 -6.54 -9.22 2.46
CA GLY A 90 -5.47 -10.18 2.20
C GLY A 90 -4.08 -9.60 2.44
N PHE A 91 -3.82 -8.35 2.00
CA PHE A 91 -2.54 -7.71 2.25
C PHE A 91 -2.36 -7.19 3.68
N ILE A 92 -3.42 -6.83 4.39
CA ILE A 92 -3.37 -6.58 5.83
C ILE A 92 -2.94 -7.85 6.57
N TYR A 93 -3.58 -8.99 6.24
CA TYR A 93 -3.17 -10.29 6.79
C TYR A 93 -1.70 -10.58 6.51
N TYR A 94 -1.25 -10.41 5.26
CA TYR A 94 0.14 -10.63 4.87
C TYR A 94 1.12 -9.72 5.63
N ALA A 95 0.77 -8.45 5.87
CA ALA A 95 1.58 -7.53 6.65
C ALA A 95 1.73 -8.01 8.11
N ILE A 96 0.66 -8.47 8.74
CA ILE A 96 0.69 -9.02 10.10
C ILE A 96 1.51 -10.31 10.13
N GLN A 97 1.29 -11.22 9.18
CA GLN A 97 2.00 -12.48 9.08
C GLN A 97 3.51 -12.27 8.98
N THR A 98 3.99 -11.46 8.03
CA THR A 98 5.42 -11.22 7.82
C THR A 98 6.06 -10.50 9.00
N GLN A 99 5.36 -9.57 9.65
CA GLN A 99 5.83 -8.91 10.86
C GLN A 99 5.99 -9.89 12.01
N LEU A 100 5.01 -10.77 12.24
CA LEU A 100 5.07 -11.80 13.28
C LEU A 100 6.23 -12.77 13.03
N LEU A 101 6.41 -13.22 11.79
CA LEU A 101 7.51 -14.09 11.41
C LEU A 101 8.88 -13.45 11.68
N CYS A 102 9.06 -12.17 11.30
CA CYS A 102 10.29 -11.43 11.56
C CYS A 102 10.56 -11.24 13.05
N THR A 103 9.54 -10.95 13.83
CA THR A 103 9.68 -10.74 15.28
C THR A 103 9.95 -12.05 16.00
N TYR A 104 9.21 -13.13 15.69
CA TYR A 104 9.29 -14.39 16.41
C TYR A 104 10.55 -15.19 16.05
N TRP A 105 10.87 -15.32 14.76
CA TRP A 105 11.99 -16.15 14.34
C TRP A 105 13.34 -15.41 14.32
N TYR A 106 13.35 -14.14 13.98
CA TYR A 106 14.59 -13.38 13.83
C TYR A 106 14.79 -12.34 14.92
N LYS A 107 13.83 -12.20 15.85
CA LYS A 107 13.88 -11.20 16.95
C LYS A 107 14.14 -9.78 16.46
N ILE A 108 13.70 -9.50 15.24
CA ILE A 108 13.84 -8.18 14.60
C ILE A 108 12.60 -7.37 14.92
N ASN A 109 12.75 -6.42 15.84
CA ASN A 109 11.71 -5.47 16.18
C ASN A 109 11.80 -4.24 15.29
N ILE A 110 10.65 -3.82 14.76
CA ILE A 110 10.54 -2.60 13.97
C ILE A 110 10.77 -1.41 14.89
N LYS A 111 11.63 -0.48 14.46
CA LYS A 111 11.81 0.79 15.17
C LYS A 111 10.47 1.54 15.21
N LYS A 112 10.10 2.07 16.39
CA LYS A 112 8.85 2.85 16.57
C LYS A 112 8.69 3.96 15.51
N ASN A 113 9.79 4.60 15.12
CA ASN A 113 9.76 5.64 14.07
C ASN A 113 9.31 5.11 12.70
N THR A 114 9.70 3.88 12.32
CA THR A 114 9.30 3.28 11.05
C THR A 114 7.81 2.95 11.06
N LEU A 115 7.31 2.39 12.15
CA LEU A 115 5.90 2.10 12.32
C LEU A 115 5.06 3.38 12.33
N PHE A 116 5.54 4.44 12.96
CA PHE A 116 4.88 5.75 12.97
C PHE A 116 4.77 6.34 11.55
N ILE A 117 5.86 6.31 10.76
CA ILE A 117 5.86 6.77 9.36
C ILE A 117 4.88 5.94 8.52
N PHE A 118 4.83 4.63 8.71
CA PHE A 118 3.89 3.74 8.03
C PHE A 118 2.43 4.10 8.37
N LEU A 119 2.10 4.28 9.66
CA LEU A 119 0.76 4.66 10.11
C LEU A 119 0.32 6.01 9.53
N ILE A 120 1.21 7.01 9.50
CA ILE A 120 0.92 8.30 8.86
C ILE A 120 0.63 8.10 7.37
N GLY A 121 1.41 7.27 6.67
CA GLY A 121 1.16 6.96 5.26
C GLY A 121 -0.22 6.34 5.04
N VAL A 122 -0.61 5.40 5.88
CA VAL A 122 -1.95 4.77 5.85
C VAL A 122 -3.05 5.80 6.10
N LEU A 123 -2.90 6.66 7.12
CA LEU A 123 -3.88 7.70 7.45
C LEU A 123 -4.08 8.70 6.30
N ILE A 124 -3.01 9.12 5.62
CA ILE A 124 -3.11 10.02 4.48
C ILE A 124 -3.87 9.37 3.33
N ILE A 125 -3.63 8.07 3.06
CA ILE A 125 -4.33 7.36 2.00
C ILE A 125 -5.80 7.16 2.36
N LEU A 126 -6.12 6.87 3.62
CA LEU A 126 -7.50 6.82 4.11
C LEU A 126 -8.20 8.17 3.97
N PHE A 127 -7.54 9.25 4.37
CA PHE A 127 -8.08 10.60 4.24
C PHE A 127 -8.37 10.96 2.78
N THR A 128 -7.46 10.66 1.86
CA THR A 128 -7.69 10.92 0.44
C THR A 128 -8.77 10.01 -0.16
N HIS A 129 -8.90 8.77 0.34
CA HIS A 129 -9.99 7.88 -0.08
C HIS A 129 -11.34 8.43 0.33
N LEU A 130 -11.49 8.85 1.58
CA LEU A 130 -12.72 9.45 2.11
C LEU A 130 -13.05 10.77 1.41
N SER A 131 -12.05 11.64 1.20
CA SER A 131 -12.23 12.92 0.52
C SER A 131 -12.72 12.76 -0.93
N THR A 132 -12.19 11.79 -1.67
CA THR A 132 -12.60 11.55 -3.06
C THR A 132 -14.01 10.94 -3.17
N TYR A 133 -14.45 10.22 -2.15
CA TYR A 133 -15.77 9.59 -2.15
C TYR A 133 -16.89 10.58 -1.75
N HIS A 134 -16.64 11.44 -0.74
CA HIS A 134 -17.64 12.37 -0.24
C HIS A 134 -17.70 13.72 -0.95
N LEU A 135 -16.66 14.09 -1.70
CA LEU A 135 -16.54 15.43 -2.28
C LEU A 135 -16.61 15.36 -3.80
N ASN A 136 -17.77 15.73 -4.36
CA ASN A 136 -17.98 15.84 -5.81
C ASN A 136 -17.22 17.02 -6.45
N ASN A 137 -16.54 17.87 -5.68
CA ASN A 137 -15.84 19.05 -6.16
C ASN A 137 -14.43 18.70 -6.67
N ILE A 138 -14.20 18.96 -7.93
CA ILE A 138 -12.90 18.83 -8.62
C ILE A 138 -11.77 19.58 -7.89
N THR A 139 -12.06 20.77 -7.35
CA THR A 139 -11.09 21.58 -6.58
C THR A 139 -10.56 20.87 -5.35
N LEU A 140 -11.41 20.17 -4.61
CA LEU A 140 -11.01 19.41 -3.41
C LEU A 140 -10.21 18.15 -3.77
N LYS A 141 -10.50 17.53 -4.91
CA LYS A 141 -9.66 16.42 -5.45
C LYS A 141 -8.25 16.90 -5.77
N ILE A 142 -8.10 18.06 -6.39
CA ILE A 142 -6.81 18.68 -6.71
C ILE A 142 -6.04 19.05 -5.42
N VAL A 143 -6.70 19.64 -4.44
CA VAL A 143 -6.10 20.01 -3.14
C VAL A 143 -5.59 18.75 -2.41
N SER A 144 -6.37 17.68 -2.35
CA SER A 144 -5.95 16.41 -1.72
C SER A 144 -4.74 15.80 -2.43
N LEU A 145 -4.64 15.96 -3.76
CA LEU A 145 -3.49 15.53 -4.56
C LEU A 145 -2.24 16.34 -4.21
N LEU A 146 -2.35 17.66 -4.14
CA LEU A 146 -1.23 18.54 -3.80
C LEU A 146 -0.70 18.25 -2.38
N ILE A 147 -1.59 18.09 -1.40
CA ILE A 147 -1.21 17.74 -0.02
C ILE A 147 -0.44 16.41 0.00
N SER A 148 -0.91 15.41 -0.72
CA SER A 148 -0.23 14.11 -0.78
C SER A 148 1.13 14.16 -1.46
N LEU A 149 1.27 15.00 -2.48
CA LEU A 149 2.53 15.19 -3.21
C LEU A 149 3.55 15.91 -2.32
N ILE A 150 3.15 16.99 -1.65
CA ILE A 150 4.00 17.72 -0.70
C ILE A 150 4.47 16.78 0.41
N PHE A 151 3.56 15.99 0.98
CA PHE A 151 3.93 15.05 2.04
C PHE A 151 4.87 13.95 1.55
N GLY A 152 4.65 13.41 0.35
CA GLY A 152 5.56 12.46 -0.29
C GLY A 152 6.98 13.03 -0.46
N LEU A 153 7.08 14.28 -0.91
CA LEU A 153 8.36 14.99 -1.05
C LEU A 153 9.04 15.24 0.31
N LEU A 154 8.27 15.59 1.35
CA LEU A 154 8.82 15.75 2.71
C LEU A 154 9.36 14.43 3.28
N LEU A 155 8.67 13.32 3.04
CA LEU A 155 9.15 11.98 3.42
C LEU A 155 10.43 11.61 2.67
N LEU A 156 10.51 11.86 1.37
CA LEU A 156 11.72 11.62 0.58
C LEU A 156 12.89 12.45 1.09
N LYS A 157 12.67 13.73 1.40
CA LYS A 157 13.69 14.62 1.99
C LYS A 157 14.16 14.10 3.34
N LYS A 158 13.26 13.65 4.19
CA LYS A 158 13.60 13.05 5.50
C LYS A 158 14.37 11.74 5.34
N MET A 159 14.05 10.92 4.34
CA MET A 159 14.80 9.71 4.03
C MET A 159 16.18 10.01 3.45
N GLN A 160 16.34 11.02 2.58
CA GLN A 160 17.63 11.47 2.05
C GLN A 160 18.57 11.96 3.14
N ILE A 161 18.05 12.65 4.16
CA ILE A 161 18.84 13.10 5.33
C ILE A 161 19.30 11.89 6.16
N SER A 162 18.51 10.80 6.20
CA SER A 162 18.87 9.55 6.90
C SER A 162 19.85 8.67 6.11
N PHE A 163 19.83 8.75 4.78
CA PHE A 163 20.79 8.12 3.89
C PHE A 163 21.86 9.15 3.53
N ASP A 164 22.93 9.22 4.30
CA ASP A 164 24.07 10.08 4.02
C ASP A 164 24.81 9.53 2.79
N LEU A 165 24.25 9.79 1.61
CA LEU A 165 24.84 9.42 0.31
C LEU A 165 26.27 9.98 0.16
N LYS A 166 26.64 11.05 0.88
CA LYS A 166 28.00 11.58 0.97
C LYS A 166 28.95 10.59 1.63
N ARG A 167 28.51 9.73 2.55
CA ARG A 167 29.37 8.68 3.13
C ARG A 167 29.67 7.54 2.18
N LEU A 168 28.78 7.22 1.27
CA LEU A 168 28.99 6.18 0.28
C LEU A 168 29.93 6.64 -0.85
N TRP A 169 29.90 7.92 -1.20
CA TRP A 169 30.78 8.50 -2.22
C TRP A 169 32.20 8.78 -1.72
N LYS A 170 32.39 9.00 -0.43
CA LYS A 170 33.73 9.30 0.18
C LYS A 170 34.53 8.04 0.50
N LYS A 171 33.94 6.84 0.32
CA LYS A 171 34.62 5.53 0.52
C LYS A 171 35.06 4.87 -0.80
N ARG A 172 34.89 5.53 -1.92
CA ARG A 172 35.53 5.20 -3.20
C ARG A 172 36.61 6.24 -3.47
#